data_77ce4696936833574d40f697aefafa43
#
_entry.id   77ce4696936833574d40f697aefafa43
#
_cell.length_a   1.000
_cell.length_b   1.000
_cell.length_c   1.000
_cell.angle_alpha   90.00
_cell.angle_beta   90.00
_cell.angle_gamma   90.00
#
_symmetry.space_group_name_H-M   'P 1'
#
loop_
_entity.id
_entity.type
_entity.pdbx_description
1 polymer ?
#
loop_
_entity_poly.entity_id
_entity_poly.type
_entity_poly.pdbx_seq_one_letter_code
_entity_poly.pdbx_strand_id
1 'polypeptide(L)'
;MSSTPSALPALGVVERSKPRGLPDPSTAHLLSVKWITARARNTGGEKGRGARMLFLGAFALGFWAFVFLMLFRLLRYFRGVAEIGPLIAGKLLGLILAGFFSILLLSNVITALSSFFLARDLDLLASAPVDWFKLYVSRLVETLIHSSWMVLVMAVPMFVAYGIVYSGGPLYPLVILATFLPFLIIPTVIGSAITLLLVTVFPARRARDILSVIAVLAAGAIVILFRLVRPERLARPEGFRSLVDFITILRGPTSPFLPSEWMQHAVMSWLNGRPQLLPYYLLWSTAAAAIVIGAVIHRLFYAWGFSKAQESAQRFAKQGVMARIGHFVLSPLSVVRRELVLKEVRVFFRDSTQWSQLILLAVLVVVYVFNIRFLPLRGEGVTFFLVNVVPFLNLVLAGFVLASIAARFIFPGVSLEGRTFWLLRSSPLPMYELLWSKFWVGTLPLLILALLIVGVTDYLLQVSEFMMVVSVLSITFMTLA
;
A
#
# COMPACT_ATOMS: atom_id res chain seq x y z
N MET A 1 -12.76 -54.06 11.83
CA MET A 1 -13.03 -53.87 10.40
C MET A 1 -12.63 -52.45 10.05
N SER A 2 -11.44 -52.30 9.55
CA SER A 2 -10.77 -51.05 9.20
C SER A 2 -11.11 -50.71 7.76
N SER A 3 -11.84 -49.62 7.52
CA SER A 3 -12.03 -49.05 6.17
C SER A 3 -11.03 -47.89 5.97
N THR A 4 -10.01 -48.18 5.20
CA THR A 4 -9.09 -47.17 4.61
C THR A 4 -9.87 -46.22 3.73
N PRO A 5 -9.64 -44.88 3.81
CA PRO A 5 -10.21 -43.95 2.83
C PRO A 5 -9.49 -44.14 1.50
N SER A 6 -10.29 -44.42 0.48
CA SER A 6 -9.85 -44.53 -0.90
C SER A 6 -9.16 -43.23 -1.37
N ALA A 7 -7.94 -43.39 -1.86
CA ALA A 7 -7.19 -42.34 -2.52
C ALA A 7 -8.03 -41.74 -3.65
N LEU A 8 -8.25 -40.42 -3.61
CA LEU A 8 -8.79 -39.67 -4.73
C LEU A 8 -7.88 -39.87 -5.96
N PRO A 9 -8.46 -40.16 -7.13
CA PRO A 9 -7.66 -40.30 -8.34
C PRO A 9 -6.93 -38.99 -8.60
N ALA A 10 -5.63 -39.09 -8.80
CA ALA A 10 -4.82 -38.00 -9.32
C ALA A 10 -5.55 -37.45 -10.56
N LEU A 11 -5.96 -36.18 -10.52
CA LEU A 11 -6.46 -35.47 -11.67
C LEU A 11 -5.35 -35.50 -12.71
N GLY A 12 -5.36 -36.54 -13.53
CA GLY A 12 -4.55 -36.62 -14.72
C GLY A 12 -4.83 -35.35 -15.52
N VAL A 13 -3.78 -34.64 -15.84
CA VAL A 13 -3.82 -33.57 -16.84
C VAL A 13 -4.42 -34.22 -18.07
N VAL A 14 -5.74 -34.01 -18.27
CA VAL A 14 -6.39 -34.43 -19.49
C VAL A 14 -5.78 -33.56 -20.56
N GLU A 15 -4.85 -34.12 -21.30
CA GLU A 15 -4.32 -33.61 -22.56
C GLU A 15 -5.51 -33.56 -23.53
N ARG A 16 -6.31 -32.49 -23.41
CA ARG A 16 -7.41 -32.27 -24.35
C ARG A 16 -6.82 -31.96 -25.69
N SER A 17 -6.96 -32.90 -26.61
CA SER A 17 -6.64 -32.73 -28.00
C SER A 17 -7.19 -31.40 -28.52
N LYS A 18 -6.29 -30.51 -28.98
CA LYS A 18 -6.65 -29.25 -29.61
C LYS A 18 -7.71 -29.45 -30.68
N PRO A 19 -8.78 -28.67 -30.71
CA PRO A 19 -9.63 -28.62 -31.90
C PRO A 19 -8.76 -28.13 -33.07
N ARG A 20 -8.67 -28.92 -34.11
CA ARG A 20 -7.92 -28.59 -35.33
C ARG A 20 -8.47 -27.29 -35.91
N GLY A 21 -7.71 -26.20 -35.90
CA GLY A 21 -8.00 -25.00 -36.66
C GLY A 21 -7.90 -23.65 -35.96
N LEU A 22 -7.80 -23.60 -34.62
CA LEU A 22 -7.60 -22.30 -33.92
C LEU A 22 -6.12 -22.06 -33.65
N PRO A 23 -5.54 -20.91 -34.05
CA PRO A 23 -4.17 -20.59 -33.73
C PRO A 23 -4.00 -20.51 -32.20
N ASP A 24 -2.87 -21.00 -31.70
CA ASP A 24 -2.52 -20.92 -30.28
C ASP A 24 -2.61 -19.48 -29.80
N PRO A 25 -3.37 -19.17 -28.72
CA PRO A 25 -3.40 -17.82 -28.18
C PRO A 25 -2.00 -17.45 -27.73
N SER A 26 -1.41 -16.46 -28.37
CA SER A 26 -0.12 -15.90 -27.94
C SER A 26 -0.28 -15.10 -26.67
N THR A 27 0.79 -14.95 -25.88
CA THR A 27 0.81 -14.07 -24.69
C THR A 27 0.39 -12.64 -25.05
N ALA A 28 0.77 -12.16 -26.25
CA ALA A 28 0.36 -10.88 -26.79
C ALA A 28 -1.16 -10.77 -27.01
N HIS A 29 -1.82 -11.87 -27.43
CA HIS A 29 -3.28 -11.90 -27.59
C HIS A 29 -3.99 -11.79 -26.24
N LEU A 30 -3.52 -12.49 -25.21
CA LEU A 30 -4.09 -12.40 -23.85
C LEU A 30 -3.97 -10.99 -23.27
N LEU A 31 -2.88 -10.30 -23.54
CA LEU A 31 -2.65 -8.91 -23.09
C LEU A 31 -3.46 -7.90 -23.93
N SER A 32 -3.64 -8.13 -25.23
CA SER A 32 -4.37 -7.25 -26.14
C SER A 32 -5.84 -7.11 -25.75
N VAL A 33 -6.49 -8.18 -25.32
CA VAL A 33 -7.89 -8.18 -24.85
C VAL A 33 -8.06 -7.22 -23.66
N LYS A 34 -7.11 -7.24 -22.72
CA LYS A 34 -7.12 -6.34 -21.56
C LYS A 34 -6.86 -4.89 -21.95
N TRP A 35 -5.96 -4.67 -22.89
CA TRP A 35 -5.67 -3.34 -23.42
C TRP A 35 -6.87 -2.73 -24.15
N ILE A 36 -7.57 -3.51 -24.99
CA ILE A 36 -8.81 -3.10 -25.66
C ILE A 36 -9.90 -2.75 -24.64
N THR A 37 -10.05 -3.57 -23.58
CA THR A 37 -11.02 -3.32 -22.50
C THR A 37 -10.69 -2.05 -21.71
N ALA A 38 -9.42 -1.81 -21.42
CA ALA A 38 -8.96 -0.60 -20.76
C ALA A 38 -9.20 0.64 -21.62
N ARG A 39 -8.95 0.53 -22.94
CA ARG A 39 -9.20 1.61 -23.91
C ARG A 39 -10.71 1.90 -24.02
N ALA A 40 -11.55 0.88 -24.09
CA ALA A 40 -13.01 1.04 -24.17
C ALA A 40 -13.59 1.74 -22.92
N ARG A 41 -13.08 1.45 -21.73
CA ARG A 41 -13.44 2.18 -20.49
C ARG A 41 -13.04 3.65 -20.55
N ASN A 42 -11.97 3.97 -21.25
CA ASN A 42 -11.45 5.33 -21.36
C ASN A 42 -12.22 6.19 -22.37
N THR A 43 -12.95 5.60 -23.32
CA THR A 43 -13.72 6.31 -24.35
C THR A 43 -15.16 6.63 -23.94
N GLY A 44 -15.66 6.11 -22.81
CA GLY A 44 -16.97 6.44 -22.27
C GLY A 44 -17.04 7.91 -21.81
N GLY A 45 -17.76 8.73 -22.57
CA GLY A 45 -17.80 10.19 -22.42
C GLY A 45 -18.67 10.67 -21.25
N GLU A 46 -18.10 10.84 -20.06
CA GLU A 46 -18.71 11.61 -18.99
C GLU A 46 -18.44 13.11 -19.18
N LYS A 47 -19.49 13.94 -19.18
CA LYS A 47 -19.37 15.41 -19.18
C LYS A 47 -18.55 15.85 -17.96
N GLY A 48 -17.42 16.57 -18.17
CA GLY A 48 -16.53 17.05 -17.11
C GLY A 48 -15.23 16.27 -16.92
N ARG A 49 -15.05 15.14 -17.62
CA ARG A 49 -13.84 14.30 -17.53
C ARG A 49 -12.58 15.05 -17.98
N GLY A 50 -12.68 15.93 -19.01
CA GLY A 50 -11.56 16.71 -19.50
C GLY A 50 -10.99 17.66 -18.44
N ALA A 51 -11.85 18.43 -17.77
CA ALA A 51 -11.43 19.36 -16.72
C ALA A 51 -10.80 18.60 -15.52
N ARG A 52 -11.39 17.47 -15.12
CA ARG A 52 -10.83 16.63 -14.04
C ARG A 52 -9.48 16.01 -14.42
N MET A 53 -9.32 15.55 -15.66
CA MET A 53 -8.04 15.03 -16.15
C MET A 53 -6.98 16.13 -16.23
N LEU A 54 -7.35 17.34 -16.65
CA LEU A 54 -6.45 18.48 -16.73
C LEU A 54 -5.98 18.90 -15.33
N PHE A 55 -6.90 18.98 -14.37
CA PHE A 55 -6.57 19.27 -12.96
C PHE A 55 -5.65 18.23 -12.34
N LEU A 56 -5.98 16.93 -12.50
CA LEU A 56 -5.15 15.84 -11.98
C LEU A 56 -3.78 15.79 -12.68
N GLY A 57 -3.74 16.06 -14.00
CA GLY A 57 -2.50 16.14 -14.77
C GLY A 57 -1.62 17.30 -14.31
N ALA A 58 -2.19 18.49 -14.10
CA ALA A 58 -1.47 19.65 -13.60
C ALA A 58 -0.91 19.41 -12.18
N PHE A 59 -1.73 18.81 -11.31
CA PHE A 59 -1.28 18.42 -9.96
C PHE A 59 -0.14 17.41 -10.01
N ALA A 60 -0.26 16.37 -10.84
CA ALA A 60 0.77 15.36 -11.01
C ALA A 60 2.08 15.96 -11.56
N LEU A 61 2.00 16.87 -12.56
CA LEU A 61 3.16 17.59 -13.09
C LEU A 61 3.79 18.50 -12.04
N GLY A 62 2.99 19.22 -11.26
CA GLY A 62 3.49 20.07 -10.17
C GLY A 62 4.23 19.26 -9.11
N PHE A 63 3.67 18.15 -8.69
CA PHE A 63 4.32 17.23 -7.76
C PHE A 63 5.63 16.65 -8.35
N TRP A 64 5.61 16.26 -9.59
CA TRP A 64 6.76 15.75 -10.33
C TRP A 64 7.90 16.77 -10.43
N ALA A 65 7.55 18.02 -10.78
CA ALA A 65 8.48 19.14 -10.82
C ALA A 65 9.05 19.43 -9.40
N PHE A 66 8.23 19.34 -8.37
CA PHE A 66 8.67 19.52 -6.97
C PHE A 66 9.72 18.48 -6.58
N VAL A 67 9.44 17.19 -6.82
CA VAL A 67 10.38 16.09 -6.53
C VAL A 67 11.68 16.26 -7.31
N PHE A 68 11.58 16.59 -8.60
CA PHE A 68 12.73 16.87 -9.46
C PHE A 68 13.58 18.02 -8.90
N LEU A 69 12.98 19.17 -8.63
CA LEU A 69 13.69 20.36 -8.15
C LEU A 69 14.35 20.13 -6.79
N MET A 70 13.67 19.44 -5.90
CA MET A 70 14.20 19.07 -4.59
C MET A 70 15.46 18.21 -4.75
N LEU A 71 15.39 17.13 -5.52
CA LEU A 71 16.51 16.23 -5.77
C LEU A 71 17.64 16.92 -6.55
N PHE A 72 17.28 17.71 -7.56
CA PHE A 72 18.26 18.46 -8.35
C PHE A 72 19.08 19.43 -7.50
N ARG A 73 18.43 20.20 -6.61
CA ARG A 73 19.13 21.09 -5.65
C ARG A 73 20.04 20.32 -4.72
N LEU A 74 19.55 19.20 -4.17
CA LEU A 74 20.31 18.37 -3.24
C LEU A 74 21.54 17.75 -3.94
N LEU A 75 21.38 17.18 -5.12
CA LEU A 75 22.46 16.56 -5.88
C LEU A 75 23.49 17.59 -6.36
N ARG A 76 23.03 18.79 -6.77
CA ARG A 76 23.92 19.88 -7.15
C ARG A 76 24.77 20.35 -5.98
N TYR A 77 24.19 20.40 -4.78
CA TYR A 77 24.93 20.68 -3.57
C TYR A 77 25.98 19.59 -3.30
N PHE A 78 25.63 18.32 -3.37
CA PHE A 78 26.59 17.22 -3.20
C PHE A 78 27.72 17.26 -4.23
N ARG A 79 27.42 17.55 -5.49
CA ARG A 79 28.45 17.66 -6.53
C ARG A 79 29.48 18.76 -6.23
N GLY A 80 29.11 19.80 -5.48
CA GLY A 80 30.01 20.87 -5.04
C GLY A 80 30.99 20.46 -3.93
N VAL A 81 30.75 19.31 -3.28
CA VAL A 81 31.64 18.77 -2.22
C VAL A 81 32.63 17.80 -2.87
N ALA A 82 33.87 18.27 -3.08
CA ALA A 82 34.93 17.45 -3.68
C ALA A 82 35.16 16.14 -2.88
N GLU A 83 35.47 15.03 -3.59
CA GLU A 83 35.80 13.69 -3.09
C GLU A 83 34.64 12.91 -2.45
N ILE A 84 33.81 13.52 -1.61
CA ILE A 84 32.74 12.83 -0.84
C ILE A 84 31.40 12.92 -1.54
N GLY A 85 31.19 13.94 -2.37
CA GLY A 85 29.88 14.20 -3.03
C GLY A 85 29.35 13.03 -3.86
N PRO A 86 30.12 12.42 -4.76
CA PRO A 86 29.69 11.25 -5.52
C PRO A 86 29.36 10.04 -4.65
N LEU A 87 30.08 9.85 -3.54
CA LEU A 87 29.84 8.77 -2.59
C LEU A 87 28.49 8.95 -1.87
N ILE A 88 28.22 10.18 -1.41
CA ILE A 88 26.96 10.51 -0.73
C ILE A 88 25.79 10.37 -1.70
N ALA A 89 25.93 10.89 -2.93
CA ALA A 89 24.90 10.75 -3.94
C ALA A 89 24.63 9.29 -4.30
N GLY A 90 25.67 8.46 -4.39
CA GLY A 90 25.54 7.02 -4.59
C GLY A 90 24.80 6.34 -3.44
N LYS A 91 25.13 6.65 -2.20
CA LYS A 91 24.44 6.12 -1.01
C LYS A 91 22.97 6.55 -0.96
N LEU A 92 22.69 7.82 -1.28
CA LEU A 92 21.31 8.32 -1.38
C LEU A 92 20.50 7.54 -2.44
N LEU A 93 21.11 7.33 -3.62
CA LEU A 93 20.49 6.55 -4.69
C LEU A 93 20.20 5.11 -4.20
N GLY A 94 21.16 4.44 -3.57
CA GLY A 94 21.00 3.10 -3.03
C GLY A 94 19.85 3.02 -2.01
N LEU A 95 19.76 3.99 -1.11
CA LEU A 95 18.69 4.07 -0.10
C LEU A 95 17.31 4.23 -0.76
N ILE A 96 17.18 5.12 -1.74
CA ILE A 96 15.92 5.33 -2.46
C ILE A 96 15.54 4.05 -3.23
N LEU A 97 16.49 3.42 -3.90
CA LEU A 97 16.27 2.17 -4.63
C LEU A 97 15.90 1.02 -3.69
N ALA A 98 16.50 0.92 -2.50
CA ALA A 98 16.12 -0.06 -1.49
C ALA A 98 14.68 0.18 -0.99
N GLY A 99 14.29 1.44 -0.80
CA GLY A 99 12.92 1.81 -0.51
C GLY A 99 11.96 1.42 -1.64
N PHE A 100 12.30 1.70 -2.89
CA PHE A 100 11.51 1.29 -4.05
C PHE A 100 11.38 -0.24 -4.16
N PHE A 101 12.46 -0.98 -3.92
CA PHE A 101 12.43 -2.43 -3.91
C PHE A 101 11.47 -2.99 -2.86
N SER A 102 11.49 -2.44 -1.65
CA SER A 102 10.61 -2.83 -0.55
C SER A 102 9.14 -2.52 -0.86
N ILE A 103 8.86 -1.33 -1.40
CA ILE A 103 7.51 -0.94 -1.82
C ILE A 103 7.02 -1.81 -2.97
N LEU A 104 7.88 -2.08 -3.97
CA LEU A 104 7.57 -2.96 -5.08
C LEU A 104 7.27 -4.38 -4.61
N LEU A 105 8.08 -4.94 -3.72
CA LEU A 105 7.86 -6.27 -3.19
C LEU A 105 6.47 -6.39 -2.57
N LEU A 106 6.13 -5.45 -1.69
CA LEU A 106 4.83 -5.43 -1.01
C LEU A 106 3.67 -5.22 -2.00
N SER A 107 3.81 -4.25 -2.90
CA SER A 107 2.81 -3.97 -3.95
C SER A 107 2.59 -5.17 -4.86
N ASN A 108 3.67 -5.85 -5.25
CA ASN A 108 3.59 -7.04 -6.09
C ASN A 108 2.90 -8.22 -5.41
N VAL A 109 3.13 -8.43 -4.10
CA VAL A 109 2.40 -9.48 -3.34
C VAL A 109 0.90 -9.24 -3.37
N ILE A 110 0.45 -7.99 -3.14
CA ILE A 110 -0.97 -7.62 -3.15
C ILE A 110 -1.56 -7.73 -4.56
N THR A 111 -0.84 -7.23 -5.56
CA THR A 111 -1.29 -7.23 -6.96
C THR A 111 -1.32 -8.65 -7.53
N ALA A 112 -0.32 -9.48 -7.21
CA ALA A 112 -0.29 -10.88 -7.62
C ALA A 112 -1.49 -11.67 -7.06
N LEU A 113 -1.88 -11.41 -5.81
CA LEU A 113 -3.09 -12.02 -5.24
C LEU A 113 -4.34 -11.71 -6.08
N SER A 114 -4.48 -10.46 -6.51
CA SER A 114 -5.59 -10.05 -7.36
C SER A 114 -5.51 -10.67 -8.76
N SER A 115 -4.33 -10.68 -9.40
CA SER A 115 -4.15 -11.13 -10.77
C SER A 115 -4.19 -12.65 -10.92
N PHE A 116 -3.58 -13.40 -9.98
CA PHE A 116 -3.42 -14.85 -10.08
C PHE A 116 -4.57 -15.64 -9.42
N PHE A 117 -5.30 -15.07 -8.43
CA PHE A 117 -6.25 -15.83 -7.63
C PHE A 117 -7.63 -15.21 -7.50
N LEU A 118 -7.79 -13.89 -7.68
CA LEU A 118 -9.07 -13.20 -7.47
C LEU A 118 -9.64 -12.57 -8.76
N ALA A 119 -8.96 -12.68 -9.89
CA ALA A 119 -9.43 -12.13 -11.15
C ALA A 119 -10.63 -12.93 -11.68
N ARG A 120 -11.69 -12.22 -12.14
CA ARG A 120 -12.95 -12.83 -12.59
C ARG A 120 -12.82 -13.64 -13.87
N ASP A 121 -11.79 -13.42 -14.66
CA ASP A 121 -11.51 -14.10 -15.92
C ASP A 121 -10.74 -15.42 -15.75
N LEU A 122 -10.33 -15.75 -14.51
CA LEU A 122 -9.56 -16.97 -14.25
C LEU A 122 -10.32 -18.25 -14.55
N ASP A 123 -11.62 -18.30 -14.23
CA ASP A 123 -12.45 -19.49 -14.49
C ASP A 123 -12.56 -19.75 -16.00
N LEU A 124 -12.69 -18.68 -16.80
CA LEU A 124 -12.72 -18.78 -18.27
C LEU A 124 -11.35 -19.23 -18.83
N LEU A 125 -10.26 -18.67 -18.30
CA LEU A 125 -8.91 -19.02 -18.76
C LEU A 125 -8.49 -20.41 -18.32
N ALA A 126 -8.92 -20.86 -17.14
CA ALA A 126 -8.67 -22.21 -16.64
C ALA A 126 -9.44 -23.29 -17.47
N SER A 127 -10.61 -22.95 -18.03
CA SER A 127 -11.37 -23.84 -18.92
C SER A 127 -10.90 -23.79 -20.38
N ALA A 128 -10.17 -22.75 -20.77
CA ALA A 128 -9.66 -22.58 -22.12
C ALA A 128 -8.39 -23.44 -22.38
N PRO A 129 -8.13 -23.91 -23.60
CA PRO A 129 -6.95 -24.68 -23.95
C PRO A 129 -5.72 -23.75 -24.10
N VAL A 130 -5.37 -23.02 -23.03
CA VAL A 130 -4.21 -22.12 -23.00
C VAL A 130 -3.06 -22.82 -22.32
N ASP A 131 -1.87 -22.72 -22.94
CA ASP A 131 -0.64 -23.23 -22.34
C ASP A 131 -0.37 -22.53 -21.00
N TRP A 132 -0.07 -23.32 -19.99
CA TRP A 132 0.13 -22.85 -18.62
C TRP A 132 1.23 -21.78 -18.51
N PHE A 133 2.35 -21.97 -19.24
CA PHE A 133 3.45 -21.02 -19.22
C PHE A 133 3.05 -19.64 -19.80
N LYS A 134 2.25 -19.63 -20.88
CA LYS A 134 1.73 -18.41 -21.48
C LYS A 134 0.80 -17.67 -20.51
N LEU A 135 -0.03 -18.41 -19.77
CA LEU A 135 -0.88 -17.85 -18.73
C LEU A 135 -0.06 -17.23 -17.60
N TYR A 136 0.97 -17.94 -17.11
CA TYR A 136 1.87 -17.45 -16.08
C TYR A 136 2.55 -16.14 -16.49
N VAL A 137 3.16 -16.10 -17.67
CA VAL A 137 3.85 -14.91 -18.18
C VAL A 137 2.89 -13.75 -18.36
N SER A 138 1.68 -14.00 -18.90
CA SER A 138 0.65 -12.95 -19.05
C SER A 138 0.26 -12.35 -17.69
N ARG A 139 0.06 -13.17 -16.66
CA ARG A 139 -0.26 -12.70 -15.30
C ARG A 139 0.91 -11.98 -14.63
N LEU A 140 2.12 -12.44 -14.89
CA LEU A 140 3.33 -11.79 -14.38
C LEU A 140 3.48 -10.37 -14.97
N VAL A 141 3.31 -10.23 -16.29
CA VAL A 141 3.35 -8.92 -16.97
C VAL A 141 2.23 -8.00 -16.47
N GLU A 142 1.02 -8.53 -16.30
CA GLU A 142 -0.09 -7.78 -15.73
C GLU A 142 0.25 -7.26 -14.32
N THR A 143 0.79 -8.12 -13.46
CA THR A 143 1.21 -7.77 -12.11
C THR A 143 2.30 -6.70 -12.13
N LEU A 144 3.31 -6.87 -13.00
CA LEU A 144 4.40 -5.91 -13.19
C LEU A 144 3.86 -4.51 -13.55
N ILE A 145 2.98 -4.41 -14.53
CA ILE A 145 2.44 -3.13 -14.99
C ILE A 145 1.60 -2.47 -13.89
N HIS A 146 0.74 -3.25 -13.22
CA HIS A 146 -0.16 -2.70 -12.20
C HIS A 146 0.54 -2.33 -10.90
N SER A 147 1.63 -3.01 -10.53
CA SER A 147 2.37 -2.70 -9.29
C SER A 147 3.42 -1.62 -9.46
N SER A 148 4.01 -1.50 -10.66
CA SER A 148 5.21 -0.68 -10.87
C SER A 148 4.91 0.77 -11.24
N TRP A 149 3.69 1.11 -11.68
CA TRP A 149 3.37 2.44 -12.20
C TRP A 149 3.68 3.58 -11.22
N MET A 150 3.41 3.38 -9.92
CA MET A 150 3.64 4.38 -8.87
C MET A 150 5.15 4.62 -8.67
N VAL A 151 5.94 3.53 -8.66
CA VAL A 151 7.40 3.63 -8.55
C VAL A 151 8.00 4.26 -9.80
N LEU A 152 7.47 3.94 -10.99
CA LEU A 152 7.86 4.58 -12.25
C LEU A 152 7.69 6.10 -12.20
N VAL A 153 6.53 6.58 -11.74
CA VAL A 153 6.24 8.02 -11.62
C VAL A 153 7.25 8.72 -10.70
N MET A 154 7.68 8.05 -9.62
CA MET A 154 8.68 8.62 -8.69
C MET A 154 10.12 8.46 -9.19
N ALA A 155 10.44 7.37 -9.86
CA ALA A 155 11.79 7.06 -10.31
C ALA A 155 12.25 7.95 -11.47
N VAL A 156 11.34 8.32 -12.39
CA VAL A 156 11.69 9.13 -13.56
C VAL A 156 12.29 10.50 -13.18
N PRO A 157 11.65 11.35 -12.33
CA PRO A 157 12.23 12.63 -11.94
C PRO A 157 13.57 12.46 -11.20
N MET A 158 13.70 11.39 -10.44
CA MET A 158 14.94 11.06 -9.74
C MET A 158 16.07 10.78 -10.75
N PHE A 159 15.86 9.86 -11.69
CA PHE A 159 16.89 9.54 -12.68
C PHE A 159 17.23 10.71 -13.59
N VAL A 160 16.24 11.52 -13.96
CA VAL A 160 16.48 12.74 -14.73
C VAL A 160 17.36 13.72 -13.94
N ALA A 161 17.12 13.90 -12.64
CA ALA A 161 17.95 14.75 -11.78
C ALA A 161 19.40 14.24 -11.71
N TYR A 162 19.61 12.95 -11.52
CA TYR A 162 20.95 12.33 -11.52
C TYR A 162 21.65 12.51 -12.87
N GLY A 163 20.95 12.24 -13.98
CA GLY A 163 21.48 12.37 -15.33
C GLY A 163 21.92 13.79 -15.67
N ILE A 164 21.15 14.81 -15.30
CA ILE A 164 21.49 16.22 -15.55
C ILE A 164 22.65 16.66 -14.65
N VAL A 165 22.59 16.39 -13.35
CA VAL A 165 23.61 16.83 -12.40
C VAL A 165 24.96 16.17 -12.67
N TYR A 166 25.01 14.88 -12.99
CA TYR A 166 26.26 14.15 -13.23
C TYR A 166 26.62 14.02 -14.72
N SER A 167 25.91 14.72 -15.61
CA SER A 167 26.22 14.75 -17.05
C SER A 167 26.24 13.37 -17.69
N GLY A 168 25.18 12.59 -17.50
CA GLY A 168 25.07 11.17 -17.88
C GLY A 168 25.14 10.86 -19.37
N GLY A 169 25.08 11.88 -20.25
CA GLY A 169 25.17 11.74 -21.69
C GLY A 169 23.89 11.18 -22.36
N PRO A 170 23.87 11.08 -23.72
CA PRO A 170 22.68 10.68 -24.46
C PRO A 170 22.30 9.20 -24.28
N LEU A 171 23.24 8.34 -23.93
CA LEU A 171 23.00 6.91 -23.69
C LEU A 171 22.49 6.60 -22.26
N TYR A 172 22.50 7.59 -21.37
CA TYR A 172 22.06 7.41 -20.00
C TYR A 172 20.61 6.88 -19.86
N PRO A 173 19.61 7.33 -20.62
CA PRO A 173 18.26 6.76 -20.54
C PRO A 173 18.22 5.26 -20.90
N LEU A 174 19.06 4.83 -21.82
CA LEU A 174 19.16 3.41 -22.17
C LEU A 174 19.77 2.58 -21.04
N VAL A 175 20.77 3.12 -20.35
CA VAL A 175 21.37 2.51 -19.15
C VAL A 175 20.34 2.36 -18.04
N ILE A 176 19.52 3.41 -17.80
CA ILE A 176 18.43 3.34 -16.83
C ILE A 176 17.42 2.26 -17.23
N LEU A 177 16.99 2.20 -18.48
CA LEU A 177 16.07 1.19 -18.96
C LEU A 177 16.63 -0.23 -18.80
N ALA A 178 17.89 -0.42 -19.15
CA ALA A 178 18.57 -1.72 -19.05
C ALA A 178 18.76 -2.23 -17.61
N THR A 179 18.86 -1.33 -16.63
CA THR A 179 19.01 -1.68 -15.21
C THR A 179 17.68 -1.70 -14.47
N PHE A 180 16.76 -0.80 -14.82
CA PHE A 180 15.49 -0.66 -14.11
C PHE A 180 14.50 -1.78 -14.48
N LEU A 181 14.52 -2.25 -15.74
CA LEU A 181 13.63 -3.34 -16.16
C LEU A 181 13.85 -4.63 -15.35
N PRO A 182 15.06 -5.20 -15.25
CA PRO A 182 15.30 -6.37 -14.41
C PRO A 182 15.07 -6.07 -12.92
N PHE A 183 15.36 -4.86 -12.46
CA PHE A 183 15.07 -4.42 -11.09
C PHE A 183 13.56 -4.48 -10.76
N LEU A 184 12.66 -4.20 -11.72
CA LEU A 184 11.21 -4.32 -11.55
C LEU A 184 10.75 -5.79 -11.61
N ILE A 185 11.37 -6.62 -12.44
CA ILE A 185 11.00 -8.04 -12.62
C ILE A 185 11.26 -8.85 -11.35
N ILE A 186 12.41 -8.65 -10.71
CA ILE A 186 12.81 -9.43 -9.52
C ILE A 186 11.75 -9.39 -8.41
N PRO A 187 11.32 -8.23 -7.89
CA PRO A 187 10.32 -8.17 -6.83
C PRO A 187 8.94 -8.63 -7.30
N THR A 188 8.65 -8.56 -8.62
CA THR A 188 7.38 -9.06 -9.17
C THR A 188 7.31 -10.58 -9.08
N VAL A 189 8.36 -11.27 -9.46
CA VAL A 189 8.42 -12.73 -9.37
C VAL A 189 8.44 -13.20 -7.92
N ILE A 190 9.25 -12.57 -7.07
CA ILE A 190 9.32 -12.90 -5.65
C ILE A 190 7.94 -12.67 -5.00
N GLY A 191 7.30 -11.53 -5.29
CA GLY A 191 5.96 -11.21 -4.78
C GLY A 191 4.90 -12.23 -5.21
N SER A 192 4.93 -12.68 -6.47
CA SER A 192 4.01 -13.72 -6.95
C SER A 192 4.25 -15.07 -6.27
N ALA A 193 5.50 -15.44 -6.02
CA ALA A 193 5.84 -16.67 -5.31
C ALA A 193 5.42 -16.63 -3.83
N ILE A 194 5.63 -15.50 -3.15
CA ILE A 194 5.16 -15.27 -1.77
C ILE A 194 3.63 -15.35 -1.73
N THR A 195 2.94 -14.75 -2.70
CA THR A 195 1.48 -14.81 -2.78
C THR A 195 0.98 -16.24 -2.95
N LEU A 196 1.61 -17.02 -3.81
CA LEU A 196 1.28 -18.43 -3.99
C LEU A 196 1.44 -19.21 -2.68
N LEU A 197 2.58 -19.03 -2.00
CA LEU A 197 2.83 -19.65 -0.70
C LEU A 197 1.76 -19.24 0.32
N LEU A 198 1.40 -17.96 0.36
CA LEU A 198 0.39 -17.46 1.29
C LEU A 198 -0.99 -18.08 1.02
N VAL A 199 -1.39 -18.21 -0.24
CA VAL A 199 -2.68 -18.80 -0.63
C VAL A 199 -2.70 -20.32 -0.41
N THR A 200 -1.56 -20.99 -0.49
CA THR A 200 -1.46 -22.42 -0.14
C THR A 200 -1.64 -22.67 1.36
N VAL A 201 -1.24 -21.72 2.21
CA VAL A 201 -1.39 -21.82 3.67
C VAL A 201 -2.76 -21.27 4.11
N PHE A 202 -3.16 -20.11 3.60
CA PHE A 202 -4.40 -19.42 3.97
C PHE A 202 -5.37 -19.32 2.80
N PRO A 203 -6.70 -19.36 3.04
CA PRO A 203 -7.68 -19.05 2.00
C PRO A 203 -7.44 -17.65 1.40
N ALA A 204 -7.59 -17.48 0.10
CA ALA A 204 -7.23 -16.23 -0.61
C ALA A 204 -7.85 -14.95 -0.02
N ARG A 205 -9.07 -15.03 0.52
CA ARG A 205 -9.71 -13.88 1.19
C ARG A 205 -8.97 -13.48 2.47
N ARG A 206 -8.59 -14.45 3.32
CA ARG A 206 -7.78 -14.18 4.53
C ARG A 206 -6.38 -13.73 4.18
N ALA A 207 -5.79 -14.29 3.13
CA ALA A 207 -4.50 -13.85 2.62
C ALA A 207 -4.52 -12.36 2.25
N ARG A 208 -5.58 -11.89 1.60
CA ARG A 208 -5.79 -10.47 1.30
C ARG A 208 -5.85 -9.60 2.55
N ASP A 209 -6.58 -10.06 3.56
CA ASP A 209 -6.75 -9.32 4.82
C ASP A 209 -5.41 -9.21 5.57
N ILE A 210 -4.68 -10.32 5.68
CA ILE A 210 -3.35 -10.37 6.30
C ILE A 210 -2.38 -9.44 5.54
N LEU A 211 -2.39 -9.49 4.21
CA LEU A 211 -1.53 -8.64 3.39
C LEU A 211 -1.85 -7.15 3.55
N SER A 212 -3.13 -6.79 3.64
CA SER A 212 -3.51 -5.39 3.87
C SER A 212 -3.01 -4.88 5.23
N VAL A 213 -3.06 -5.71 6.27
CA VAL A 213 -2.51 -5.39 7.60
C VAL A 213 -0.99 -5.23 7.54
N ILE A 214 -0.30 -6.19 6.91
CA ILE A 214 1.17 -6.14 6.76
C ILE A 214 1.57 -4.87 5.97
N ALA A 215 0.84 -4.54 4.89
CA ALA A 215 1.11 -3.34 4.08
C ALA A 215 1.00 -2.06 4.91
N VAL A 216 -0.03 -1.97 5.73
CA VAL A 216 -0.27 -0.81 6.61
C VAL A 216 0.81 -0.71 7.69
N LEU A 217 1.15 -1.83 8.33
CA LEU A 217 2.21 -1.87 9.34
C LEU A 217 3.58 -1.52 8.74
N ALA A 218 3.88 -2.03 7.53
CA ALA A 218 5.10 -1.70 6.81
C ALA A 218 5.16 -0.20 6.44
N ALA A 219 4.05 0.37 5.95
CA ALA A 219 3.98 1.80 5.67
C ALA A 219 4.21 2.65 6.93
N GLY A 220 3.59 2.28 8.05
CA GLY A 220 3.83 2.92 9.34
C GLY A 220 5.26 2.81 9.82
N ALA A 221 5.86 1.62 9.69
CA ALA A 221 7.27 1.37 10.04
C ALA A 221 8.22 2.22 9.19
N ILE A 222 7.96 2.37 7.88
CA ILE A 222 8.74 3.23 6.98
C ILE A 222 8.67 4.69 7.44
N VAL A 223 7.48 5.19 7.78
CA VAL A 223 7.32 6.58 8.26
C VAL A 223 8.07 6.79 9.57
N ILE A 224 7.96 5.85 10.52
CA ILE A 224 8.68 5.89 11.79
C ILE A 224 10.19 5.85 11.57
N LEU A 225 10.67 4.98 10.67
CA LEU A 225 12.10 4.87 10.31
C LEU A 225 12.60 6.19 9.70
N PHE A 226 11.84 6.77 8.77
CA PHE A 226 12.16 8.07 8.16
C PHE A 226 12.25 9.18 9.21
N ARG A 227 11.39 9.15 10.21
CA ARG A 227 11.38 10.12 11.29
C ARG A 227 12.53 9.92 12.29
N LEU A 228 12.94 8.68 12.52
CA LEU A 228 14.13 8.35 13.33
C LEU A 228 15.42 8.89 12.70
N VAL A 229 15.52 8.84 11.37
CA VAL A 229 16.65 9.35 10.59
C VAL A 229 16.73 10.89 10.64
N ARG A 230 15.62 11.58 11.00
CA ARG A 230 15.53 13.06 11.11
C ARG A 230 16.12 13.79 9.90
N PRO A 231 15.57 13.62 8.69
CA PRO A 231 16.10 14.22 7.48
C PRO A 231 16.14 15.76 7.55
N GLU A 232 15.40 16.37 8.47
CA GLU A 232 15.42 17.83 8.69
C GLU A 232 16.78 18.32 9.21
N ARG A 233 17.52 17.47 9.93
CA ARG A 233 18.91 17.79 10.34
C ARG A 233 19.88 17.80 9.16
N LEU A 234 19.55 17.03 8.12
CA LEU A 234 20.34 16.97 6.88
C LEU A 234 20.11 18.22 5.99
N ALA A 235 19.00 18.92 6.16
CA ALA A 235 18.66 20.12 5.41
C ALA A 235 19.30 21.40 5.98
N ARG A 236 19.90 21.36 7.19
CA ARG A 236 20.57 22.50 7.79
C ARG A 236 22.05 22.51 7.44
N PRO A 237 22.61 23.64 6.93
CA PRO A 237 24.05 23.74 6.61
C PRO A 237 24.98 23.46 7.79
N GLU A 238 24.50 23.71 9.02
CA GLU A 238 25.24 23.50 10.27
C GLU A 238 25.29 22.01 10.69
N GLY A 239 24.40 21.17 10.18
CA GLY A 239 24.37 19.72 10.46
C GLY A 239 25.53 18.95 9.86
N PHE A 240 26.30 19.56 8.95
CA PHE A 240 27.45 18.94 8.29
C PHE A 240 28.77 19.05 9.07
N ARG A 241 28.74 19.59 10.27
CA ARG A 241 29.97 19.64 11.13
C ARG A 241 30.47 18.27 11.59
N SER A 242 29.65 17.23 11.47
CA SER A 242 30.10 15.85 11.65
C SER A 242 29.73 14.99 10.41
N LEU A 243 30.56 15.10 9.37
CA LEU A 243 30.55 14.22 8.20
C LEU A 243 30.52 12.74 8.60
N VAL A 244 31.10 12.39 9.71
CA VAL A 244 31.13 11.03 10.28
C VAL A 244 29.73 10.59 10.74
N ASP A 245 28.96 11.47 11.37
CA ASP A 245 27.56 11.15 11.78
C ASP A 245 26.65 11.02 10.57
N PHE A 246 26.85 11.82 9.54
CA PHE A 246 26.10 11.73 8.29
C PHE A 246 26.38 10.41 7.57
N ILE A 247 27.64 9.98 7.48
CA ILE A 247 28.03 8.70 6.88
C ILE A 247 27.51 7.52 7.70
N THR A 248 27.45 7.63 9.03
CA THR A 248 26.91 6.57 9.89
C THR A 248 25.38 6.46 9.79
N ILE A 249 24.67 7.57 9.61
CA ILE A 249 23.22 7.58 9.35
C ILE A 249 22.90 7.00 7.95
N LEU A 250 23.75 7.27 6.95
CA LEU A 250 23.68 6.69 5.60
C LEU A 250 24.18 5.23 5.53
N ARG A 251 24.61 4.63 6.63
CA ARG A 251 24.80 3.18 6.75
C ARG A 251 23.42 2.48 6.78
N GLY A 252 22.66 2.66 5.70
CA GLY A 252 21.53 1.77 5.41
C GLY A 252 22.02 0.32 5.30
N PRO A 253 21.12 -0.68 5.36
CA PRO A 253 21.50 -2.07 5.19
C PRO A 253 22.10 -2.25 3.78
N THR A 254 23.40 -2.10 3.66
CA THR A 254 24.14 -2.39 2.44
C THR A 254 24.45 -3.87 2.45
N SER A 255 23.73 -4.63 1.68
CA SER A 255 24.04 -6.03 1.44
C SER A 255 24.43 -6.22 -0.02
N PRO A 256 25.58 -6.82 -0.31
CA PRO A 256 26.02 -7.06 -1.69
C PRO A 256 25.06 -7.98 -2.48
N PHE A 257 24.08 -8.56 -1.82
CA PHE A 257 23.05 -9.43 -2.42
C PHE A 257 21.77 -8.69 -2.82
N LEU A 258 21.63 -7.39 -2.51
CA LEU A 258 20.43 -6.64 -2.82
C LEU A 258 20.43 -6.11 -4.27
N PRO A 259 19.37 -6.33 -5.06
CA PRO A 259 19.24 -5.77 -6.40
C PRO A 259 19.33 -4.24 -6.45
N SER A 260 18.95 -3.56 -5.37
CA SER A 260 19.10 -2.11 -5.21
C SER A 260 20.55 -1.64 -5.24
N GLU A 261 21.46 -2.39 -4.62
CA GLU A 261 22.89 -2.11 -4.64
C GLU A 261 23.49 -2.33 -6.03
N TRP A 262 23.11 -3.41 -6.70
CA TRP A 262 23.59 -3.67 -8.08
C TRP A 262 23.13 -2.56 -9.03
N MET A 263 21.87 -2.13 -8.93
CA MET A 263 21.37 -1.05 -9.74
C MET A 263 22.07 0.30 -9.41
N GLN A 264 22.28 0.60 -8.13
CA GLN A 264 23.00 1.77 -7.69
C GLN A 264 24.44 1.79 -8.26
N HIS A 265 25.14 0.64 -8.17
CA HIS A 265 26.49 0.51 -8.71
C HIS A 265 26.51 0.66 -10.23
N ALA A 266 25.58 0.07 -10.97
CA ALA A 266 25.47 0.21 -12.41
C ALA A 266 25.28 1.67 -12.83
N VAL A 267 24.35 2.37 -12.20
CA VAL A 267 24.04 3.77 -12.52
C VAL A 267 25.18 4.70 -12.15
N MET A 268 25.74 4.56 -10.94
CA MET A 268 26.82 5.45 -10.48
C MET A 268 28.16 5.19 -11.21
N SER A 269 28.47 3.95 -11.56
CA SER A 269 29.64 3.64 -12.37
C SER A 269 29.59 4.30 -13.75
N TRP A 270 28.39 4.31 -14.37
CA TRP A 270 28.17 5.04 -15.62
C TRP A 270 28.33 6.55 -15.45
N LEU A 271 27.68 7.15 -14.45
CA LEU A 271 27.73 8.59 -14.18
C LEU A 271 29.15 9.07 -13.81
N ASN A 272 29.98 8.21 -13.23
CA ASN A 272 31.38 8.50 -12.89
C ASN A 272 32.34 8.21 -14.07
N GLY A 273 31.84 7.89 -15.27
CA GLY A 273 32.64 7.61 -16.47
C GLY A 273 33.46 6.31 -16.44
N ARG A 274 33.14 5.39 -15.51
CA ARG A 274 33.80 4.09 -15.34
C ARG A 274 32.76 2.96 -15.34
N PRO A 275 32.10 2.67 -16.48
CA PRO A 275 31.02 1.69 -16.54
C PRO A 275 31.53 0.31 -16.17
N GLN A 276 30.85 -0.35 -15.23
CA GLN A 276 31.12 -1.72 -14.81
C GLN A 276 30.04 -2.64 -15.34
N LEU A 277 30.38 -3.76 -15.97
CA LEU A 277 29.43 -4.69 -16.56
C LEU A 277 28.85 -5.68 -15.55
N LEU A 278 29.57 -5.99 -14.48
CA LEU A 278 29.16 -6.97 -13.46
C LEU A 278 27.77 -6.72 -12.88
N PRO A 279 27.38 -5.49 -12.47
CA PRO A 279 26.05 -5.21 -11.92
C PRO A 279 24.91 -5.49 -12.92
N TYR A 280 25.15 -5.27 -14.23
CA TYR A 280 24.17 -5.59 -15.29
C TYR A 280 23.97 -7.09 -15.41
N TYR A 281 25.05 -7.86 -15.41
CA TYR A 281 24.96 -9.33 -15.45
C TYR A 281 24.24 -9.87 -14.23
N LEU A 282 24.51 -9.35 -13.03
CA LEU A 282 23.84 -9.76 -11.79
C LEU A 282 22.34 -9.48 -11.86
N LEU A 283 21.93 -8.30 -12.31
CA LEU A 283 20.52 -7.94 -12.43
C LEU A 283 19.79 -8.84 -13.43
N TRP A 284 20.33 -9.02 -14.64
CA TRP A 284 19.68 -9.81 -15.68
C TRP A 284 19.69 -11.31 -15.38
N SER A 285 20.79 -11.85 -14.89
CA SER A 285 20.88 -13.27 -14.51
C SER A 285 19.94 -13.60 -13.37
N THR A 286 19.86 -12.73 -12.35
CA THR A 286 18.94 -12.92 -11.22
C THR A 286 17.48 -12.77 -11.67
N ALA A 287 17.15 -11.82 -12.54
CA ALA A 287 15.80 -11.68 -13.08
C ALA A 287 15.40 -12.90 -13.91
N ALA A 288 16.29 -13.40 -14.77
CA ALA A 288 16.04 -14.60 -15.56
C ALA A 288 15.90 -15.86 -14.67
N ALA A 289 16.79 -16.05 -13.72
CA ALA A 289 16.70 -17.15 -12.74
C ALA A 289 15.41 -17.07 -11.92
N ALA A 290 15.02 -15.87 -11.47
CA ALA A 290 13.77 -15.66 -10.74
C ALA A 290 12.56 -16.07 -11.59
N ILE A 291 12.48 -15.66 -12.87
CA ILE A 291 11.37 -16.04 -13.78
C ILE A 291 11.28 -17.55 -13.91
N VAL A 292 12.40 -18.24 -14.12
CA VAL A 292 12.42 -19.69 -14.28
C VAL A 292 11.99 -20.39 -12.98
N ILE A 293 12.57 -20.01 -11.86
CA ILE A 293 12.23 -20.56 -10.54
C ILE A 293 10.75 -20.26 -10.21
N GLY A 294 10.29 -19.03 -10.44
CA GLY A 294 8.90 -18.66 -10.24
C GLY A 294 7.95 -19.47 -11.11
N ALA A 295 8.31 -19.72 -12.39
CA ALA A 295 7.53 -20.56 -13.27
C ALA A 295 7.44 -22.01 -12.76
N VAL A 296 8.54 -22.59 -12.29
CA VAL A 296 8.56 -23.95 -11.73
C VAL A 296 7.69 -24.02 -10.46
N ILE A 297 7.84 -23.08 -9.53
CA ILE A 297 7.04 -23.01 -8.30
C ILE A 297 5.54 -22.91 -8.63
N HIS A 298 5.16 -22.05 -9.56
CA HIS A 298 3.77 -21.91 -9.97
C HIS A 298 3.26 -23.18 -10.66
N ARG A 299 4.05 -23.83 -11.51
CA ARG A 299 3.66 -25.10 -12.14
C ARG A 299 3.34 -26.19 -11.12
N LEU A 300 4.10 -26.26 -10.05
CA LEU A 300 3.94 -27.30 -9.02
C LEU A 300 2.76 -27.01 -8.06
N PHE A 301 2.57 -25.76 -7.68
CA PHE A 301 1.67 -25.43 -6.58
C PHE A 301 0.42 -24.64 -6.98
N TYR A 302 0.34 -24.10 -8.19
CA TYR A 302 -0.76 -23.21 -8.61
C TYR A 302 -2.13 -23.89 -8.58
N ALA A 303 -2.24 -25.12 -9.09
CA ALA A 303 -3.52 -25.84 -9.12
C ALA A 303 -4.08 -26.05 -7.70
N TRP A 304 -3.20 -26.39 -6.76
CA TRP A 304 -3.59 -26.57 -5.36
C TRP A 304 -3.98 -25.26 -4.69
N GLY A 305 -3.20 -24.20 -4.90
CA GLY A 305 -3.50 -22.85 -4.40
C GLY A 305 -4.82 -22.30 -4.96
N PHE A 306 -5.07 -22.52 -6.25
CA PHE A 306 -6.30 -22.08 -6.93
C PHE A 306 -7.55 -22.80 -6.39
N SER A 307 -7.51 -24.13 -6.24
CA SER A 307 -8.59 -24.91 -5.62
C SER A 307 -8.91 -24.40 -4.22
N LYS A 308 -7.88 -24.21 -3.39
CA LYS A 308 -8.03 -23.72 -2.02
C LYS A 308 -8.56 -22.28 -1.94
N ALA A 309 -8.24 -21.46 -2.92
CA ALA A 309 -8.77 -20.11 -3.02
C ALA A 309 -10.28 -20.09 -3.25
N GLN A 310 -10.81 -21.05 -4.00
CA GLN A 310 -12.24 -21.18 -4.29
C GLN A 310 -13.04 -21.82 -3.15
N GLU A 311 -12.49 -22.81 -2.43
CA GLU A 311 -13.17 -23.51 -1.32
C GLU A 311 -13.57 -22.60 -0.16
N SER A 312 -12.92 -21.46 0.02
CA SER A 312 -13.17 -20.58 1.17
C SER A 312 -14.52 -19.84 1.14
N ALA A 313 -15.31 -19.97 0.06
CA ALA A 313 -16.61 -19.30 -0.08
C ALA A 313 -17.73 -19.92 0.80
N GLN A 314 -17.56 -21.13 1.32
CA GLN A 314 -18.66 -21.91 1.93
C GLN A 314 -18.63 -22.11 3.45
N ARG A 315 -17.60 -21.67 4.18
CA ARG A 315 -17.58 -21.84 5.63
C ARG A 315 -18.36 -20.75 6.35
N PHE A 316 -19.61 -21.08 6.71
CA PHE A 316 -20.41 -20.32 7.67
C PHE A 316 -19.67 -20.19 9.02
N ALA A 317 -19.47 -18.95 9.47
CA ALA A 317 -18.85 -18.68 10.76
C ALA A 317 -19.78 -19.18 11.89
N LYS A 318 -19.30 -20.10 12.72
CA LYS A 318 -19.93 -20.42 14.01
C LYS A 318 -20.05 -19.15 14.86
N GLN A 319 -21.18 -18.98 15.54
CA GLN A 319 -21.36 -17.89 16.50
C GLN A 319 -20.24 -17.94 17.55
N GLY A 320 -19.32 -16.98 17.50
CA GLY A 320 -18.15 -16.95 18.35
C GLY A 320 -18.42 -16.24 19.68
N VAL A 321 -17.44 -16.33 20.58
CA VAL A 321 -17.37 -15.65 21.89
C VAL A 321 -17.74 -14.16 21.81
N MET A 322 -17.40 -13.50 20.71
CA MET A 322 -17.70 -12.09 20.43
C MET A 322 -19.22 -11.77 20.43
N ALA A 323 -20.04 -12.68 19.94
CA ALA A 323 -21.49 -12.50 19.97
C ALA A 323 -22.03 -12.57 21.41
N ARG A 324 -21.49 -13.48 22.24
CA ARG A 324 -21.90 -13.61 23.64
C ARG A 324 -21.53 -12.38 24.46
N ILE A 325 -20.30 -11.86 24.28
CA ILE A 325 -19.85 -10.62 24.93
C ILE A 325 -20.71 -9.44 24.48
N GLY A 326 -20.98 -9.32 23.17
CA GLY A 326 -21.84 -8.25 22.65
C GLY A 326 -23.25 -8.28 23.25
N HIS A 327 -23.87 -9.45 23.40
CA HIS A 327 -25.18 -9.57 24.04
C HIS A 327 -25.15 -9.19 25.53
N PHE A 328 -24.07 -9.48 26.23
CA PHE A 328 -23.91 -9.10 27.63
C PHE A 328 -23.72 -7.59 27.80
N VAL A 329 -22.83 -6.97 27.02
CA VAL A 329 -22.53 -5.52 27.08
C VAL A 329 -23.74 -4.68 26.67
N LEU A 330 -24.50 -5.13 25.67
CA LEU A 330 -25.67 -4.43 25.15
C LEU A 330 -26.99 -4.86 25.83
N SER A 331 -26.92 -5.57 26.94
CA SER A 331 -28.10 -6.05 27.69
C SER A 331 -29.06 -4.92 28.14
N PRO A 332 -28.62 -3.65 28.45
CA PRO A 332 -29.52 -2.59 28.86
C PRO A 332 -30.34 -1.99 27.70
N LEU A 333 -30.01 -2.32 26.44
CA LEU A 333 -30.74 -1.84 25.27
C LEU A 333 -31.97 -2.69 24.97
N SER A 334 -33.00 -2.09 24.37
CA SER A 334 -34.15 -2.83 23.84
C SER A 334 -33.69 -3.91 22.86
N VAL A 335 -34.42 -5.01 22.77
CA VAL A 335 -34.06 -6.15 21.92
C VAL A 335 -33.80 -5.72 20.47
N VAL A 336 -34.63 -4.82 19.96
CA VAL A 336 -34.54 -4.31 18.59
C VAL A 336 -33.22 -3.53 18.39
N ARG A 337 -32.93 -2.57 19.25
CA ARG A 337 -31.67 -1.79 19.20
C ARG A 337 -30.44 -2.66 19.34
N ARG A 338 -30.48 -3.59 20.27
CA ARG A 338 -29.38 -4.53 20.50
C ARG A 338 -29.06 -5.35 19.25
N GLU A 339 -30.08 -5.95 18.61
CA GLU A 339 -29.85 -6.75 17.41
C GLU A 339 -29.41 -5.91 16.22
N LEU A 340 -29.91 -4.69 16.07
CA LEU A 340 -29.45 -3.75 15.04
C LEU A 340 -27.98 -3.39 15.24
N VAL A 341 -27.59 -3.02 16.47
CA VAL A 341 -26.18 -2.71 16.80
C VAL A 341 -25.28 -3.93 16.57
N LEU A 342 -25.68 -5.13 17.02
CA LEU A 342 -24.92 -6.35 16.81
C LEU A 342 -24.81 -6.70 15.32
N LYS A 343 -25.84 -6.45 14.53
CA LYS A 343 -25.79 -6.59 13.07
C LYS A 343 -24.71 -5.68 12.48
N GLU A 344 -24.71 -4.40 12.80
CA GLU A 344 -23.73 -3.44 12.27
C GLU A 344 -22.29 -3.84 12.64
N VAL A 345 -22.06 -4.19 13.91
CA VAL A 345 -20.75 -4.66 14.40
C VAL A 345 -20.31 -5.92 13.65
N ARG A 346 -21.22 -6.88 13.44
CA ARG A 346 -20.89 -8.12 12.68
C ARG A 346 -20.57 -7.82 11.21
N VAL A 347 -21.34 -6.91 10.58
CA VAL A 347 -21.09 -6.49 9.18
C VAL A 347 -19.73 -5.83 9.08
N PHE A 348 -19.41 -4.91 9.99
CA PHE A 348 -18.12 -4.22 10.04
C PHE A 348 -16.94 -5.22 10.13
N PHE A 349 -16.96 -6.16 11.07
CA PHE A 349 -15.88 -7.14 11.23
C PHE A 349 -15.84 -8.20 10.11
N ARG A 350 -16.92 -8.39 9.36
CA ARG A 350 -16.94 -9.28 8.20
C ARG A 350 -16.41 -8.63 6.93
N ASP A 351 -16.42 -7.31 6.86
CA ASP A 351 -15.88 -6.55 5.73
C ASP A 351 -14.42 -6.20 6.00
N SER A 352 -13.53 -7.03 5.45
CA SER A 352 -12.09 -6.83 5.55
C SER A 352 -11.62 -5.49 5.02
N THR A 353 -12.34 -4.90 4.06
CA THR A 353 -12.01 -3.59 3.49
C THR A 353 -12.20 -2.48 4.52
N GLN A 354 -13.23 -2.56 5.35
CA GLN A 354 -13.51 -1.53 6.36
C GLN A 354 -12.48 -1.57 7.49
N TRP A 355 -12.23 -2.71 8.09
CA TRP A 355 -11.31 -2.76 9.22
C TRP A 355 -9.83 -2.68 8.82
N SER A 356 -9.44 -3.06 7.58
CA SER A 356 -8.09 -2.79 7.08
C SER A 356 -7.83 -1.29 6.92
N GLN A 357 -8.85 -0.52 6.50
CA GLN A 357 -8.77 0.94 6.46
C GLN A 357 -8.71 1.56 7.87
N LEU A 358 -9.40 0.96 8.84
CA LEU A 358 -9.31 1.37 10.24
C LEU A 358 -7.91 1.13 10.82
N ILE A 359 -7.25 0.04 10.45
CA ILE A 359 -5.84 -0.21 10.82
C ILE A 359 -4.93 0.85 10.18
N LEU A 360 -5.11 1.17 8.89
CA LEU A 360 -4.35 2.24 8.24
C LEU A 360 -4.47 3.55 9.02
N LEU A 361 -5.67 3.87 9.42
CA LEU A 361 -5.96 5.05 10.21
C LEU A 361 -5.32 5.02 11.60
N ALA A 362 -5.39 3.87 12.28
CA ALA A 362 -4.73 3.69 13.57
C ALA A 362 -3.21 3.91 13.45
N VAL A 363 -2.58 3.39 12.38
CA VAL A 363 -1.16 3.66 12.10
C VAL A 363 -0.89 5.13 11.86
N LEU A 364 -1.78 5.81 11.11
CA LEU A 364 -1.65 7.26 10.85
C LEU A 364 -1.76 8.06 12.15
N VAL A 365 -2.67 7.69 13.05
CA VAL A 365 -2.81 8.29 14.39
C VAL A 365 -1.54 8.07 15.22
N VAL A 366 -0.99 6.84 15.23
CA VAL A 366 0.26 6.54 15.94
C VAL A 366 1.41 7.39 15.40
N VAL A 367 1.55 7.48 14.07
CA VAL A 367 2.57 8.33 13.43
C VAL A 367 2.35 9.80 13.79
N TYR A 368 1.12 10.27 13.80
CA TYR A 368 0.76 11.63 14.18
C TYR A 368 1.16 11.95 15.63
N VAL A 369 0.76 11.11 16.58
CA VAL A 369 1.10 11.26 18.01
C VAL A 369 2.62 11.20 18.21
N PHE A 370 3.30 10.28 17.51
CA PHE A 370 4.75 10.17 17.55
C PHE A 370 5.45 11.44 17.04
N ASN A 371 4.93 12.06 15.97
CA ASN A 371 5.47 13.32 15.45
C ASN A 371 5.34 14.49 16.43
N ILE A 372 4.23 14.58 17.16
CA ILE A 372 4.00 15.63 18.15
C ILE A 372 5.05 15.59 19.26
N ARG A 373 5.45 14.41 19.70
CA ARG A 373 6.47 14.25 20.75
C ARG A 373 7.82 14.90 20.41
N PHE A 374 8.12 15.08 19.13
CA PHE A 374 9.38 15.66 18.67
C PHE A 374 9.29 17.13 18.29
N LEU A 375 8.14 17.78 18.48
CA LEU A 375 8.04 19.22 18.31
C LEU A 375 8.86 19.95 19.38
N PRO A 376 9.79 20.84 18.99
CA PRO A 376 10.62 21.58 19.93
C PRO A 376 9.83 22.74 20.57
N LEU A 377 8.90 22.41 21.44
CA LEU A 377 8.11 23.42 22.20
C LEU A 377 8.76 23.76 23.53
N ARG A 378 9.95 23.25 23.81
CA ARG A 378 10.74 23.51 25.03
C ARG A 378 12.11 24.05 24.63
N GLY A 379 12.46 25.21 25.13
CA GLY A 379 13.78 25.84 24.96
C GLY A 379 13.73 27.34 25.18
N GLU A 380 14.87 27.93 25.50
CA GLU A 380 15.04 29.38 25.53
C GLU A 380 14.74 29.97 24.14
N GLY A 381 13.69 30.80 24.03
CA GLY A 381 13.27 31.41 22.78
C GLY A 381 11.91 30.96 22.21
N VAL A 382 11.19 30.05 22.88
CA VAL A 382 9.82 29.71 22.47
C VAL A 382 8.87 30.85 22.89
N THR A 383 8.34 31.56 21.91
CA THR A 383 7.45 32.69 22.13
C THR A 383 6.11 32.21 22.70
N PHE A 384 5.50 32.96 23.65
CA PHE A 384 4.17 32.70 24.19
C PHE A 384 3.11 32.45 23.12
N PHE A 385 3.27 33.09 21.96
CA PHE A 385 2.45 32.86 20.77
C PHE A 385 2.53 31.41 20.26
N LEU A 386 3.71 30.84 20.14
CA LEU A 386 3.91 29.45 19.67
C LEU A 386 3.30 28.43 20.64
N VAL A 387 3.40 28.67 21.93
CA VAL A 387 2.84 27.77 22.97
C VAL A 387 1.32 27.68 22.86
N ASN A 388 0.63 28.73 22.41
CA ASN A 388 -0.83 28.74 22.25
C ASN A 388 -1.30 28.38 20.84
N VAL A 389 -0.57 28.80 19.81
CA VAL A 389 -0.95 28.54 18.40
C VAL A 389 -0.79 27.07 18.02
N VAL A 390 0.26 26.41 18.52
CA VAL A 390 0.51 24.99 18.17
C VAL A 390 -0.59 24.06 18.68
N PRO A 391 -1.06 24.15 19.94
CA PRO A 391 -2.21 23.37 20.41
C PRO A 391 -3.49 23.65 19.61
N PHE A 392 -3.74 24.91 19.28
CA PHE A 392 -4.90 25.28 18.48
C PHE A 392 -4.85 24.67 17.06
N LEU A 393 -3.71 24.77 16.36
CA LEU A 393 -3.51 24.11 15.07
C LEU A 393 -3.61 22.59 15.18
N ASN A 394 -3.15 22.03 16.28
CA ASN A 394 -3.28 20.61 16.56
C ASN A 394 -4.75 20.18 16.69
N LEU A 395 -5.57 20.96 17.38
CA LEU A 395 -7.01 20.73 17.49
C LEU A 395 -7.70 20.78 16.12
N VAL A 396 -7.35 21.76 15.27
CA VAL A 396 -7.87 21.85 13.90
C VAL A 396 -7.46 20.62 13.07
N LEU A 397 -6.21 20.18 13.18
CA LEU A 397 -5.71 19.01 12.47
C LEU A 397 -6.39 17.73 12.96
N ALA A 398 -6.55 17.57 14.28
CA ALA A 398 -7.29 16.45 14.85
C ALA A 398 -8.75 16.43 14.36
N GLY A 399 -9.40 17.58 14.30
CA GLY A 399 -10.73 17.74 13.73
C GLY A 399 -10.81 17.33 12.26
N PHE A 400 -9.82 17.74 11.45
CA PHE A 400 -9.74 17.34 10.04
C PHE A 400 -9.57 15.83 9.87
N VAL A 401 -8.73 15.20 10.69
CA VAL A 401 -8.55 13.74 10.71
C VAL A 401 -9.88 13.06 11.04
N LEU A 402 -10.56 13.50 12.10
CA LEU A 402 -11.85 12.93 12.51
C LEU A 402 -12.94 13.12 11.45
N ALA A 403 -13.02 14.30 10.84
CA ALA A 403 -13.96 14.54 9.74
C ALA A 403 -13.69 13.60 8.55
N SER A 404 -12.42 13.34 8.23
CA SER A 404 -12.04 12.38 7.17
C SER A 404 -12.47 10.96 7.50
N ILE A 405 -12.40 10.56 8.78
CA ILE A 405 -12.89 9.27 9.27
C ILE A 405 -14.40 9.19 9.17
N ALA A 406 -15.09 10.21 9.68
CA ALA A 406 -16.55 10.30 9.66
C ALA A 406 -17.07 10.20 8.22
N ALA A 407 -16.49 10.97 7.28
CA ALA A 407 -16.83 10.96 5.88
C ALA A 407 -16.69 9.57 5.24
N ARG A 408 -15.75 8.76 5.72
CA ARG A 408 -15.47 7.44 5.17
C ARG A 408 -16.32 6.33 5.77
N PHE A 409 -16.53 6.35 7.07
CA PHE A 409 -17.15 5.24 7.81
C PHE A 409 -18.58 5.52 8.26
N ILE A 410 -18.92 6.74 8.62
CA ILE A 410 -20.23 7.09 9.17
C ILE A 410 -21.18 7.56 8.07
N PHE A 411 -20.79 8.52 7.24
CA PHE A 411 -21.64 9.07 6.19
C PHE A 411 -22.19 8.02 5.20
N PRO A 412 -21.39 7.06 4.70
CA PRO A 412 -21.93 6.05 3.79
C PRO A 412 -22.73 4.96 4.50
N GLY A 413 -22.88 4.99 5.83
CA GLY A 413 -23.49 3.92 6.62
C GLY A 413 -24.88 3.48 6.16
N VAL A 414 -25.71 4.41 5.68
CA VAL A 414 -27.05 4.07 5.10
C VAL A 414 -26.90 3.55 3.68
N SER A 415 -26.04 4.16 2.86
CA SER A 415 -25.86 3.75 1.46
C SER A 415 -25.16 2.39 1.31
N LEU A 416 -24.39 1.96 2.31
CA LEU A 416 -23.75 0.65 2.35
C LEU A 416 -24.74 -0.52 2.47
N GLU A 417 -25.97 -0.27 2.97
CA GLU A 417 -27.05 -1.27 2.92
C GLU A 417 -27.42 -1.63 1.46
N GLY A 418 -27.24 -0.70 0.53
CA GLY A 418 -27.36 -0.92 -0.89
C GLY A 418 -28.68 -1.60 -1.28
N ARG A 419 -28.57 -2.73 -2.01
CA ARG A 419 -29.72 -3.47 -2.50
C ARG A 419 -30.56 -4.14 -1.40
N THR A 420 -30.05 -4.30 -0.20
CA THR A 420 -30.75 -4.95 0.92
C THR A 420 -31.58 -3.96 1.76
N PHE A 421 -31.48 -2.66 1.49
CA PHE A 421 -32.21 -1.62 2.23
C PHE A 421 -33.72 -1.76 2.14
N TRP A 422 -34.27 -2.24 1.00
CA TRP A 422 -35.70 -2.48 0.84
C TRP A 422 -36.23 -3.49 1.86
N LEU A 423 -35.44 -4.52 2.22
CA LEU A 423 -35.79 -5.52 3.22
C LEU A 423 -35.99 -4.88 4.62
N LEU A 424 -35.10 -3.97 4.98
CA LEU A 424 -35.18 -3.21 6.23
C LEU A 424 -36.38 -2.27 6.22
N ARG A 425 -36.68 -1.64 5.07
CA ARG A 425 -37.81 -0.73 4.92
C ARG A 425 -39.16 -1.44 4.92
N SER A 426 -39.23 -2.67 4.42
CA SER A 426 -40.45 -3.48 4.42
C SER A 426 -40.70 -4.19 5.76
N SER A 427 -39.73 -4.19 6.67
CA SER A 427 -39.88 -4.77 8.00
C SER A 427 -40.70 -3.84 8.92
N PRO A 428 -41.38 -4.36 9.97
CA PRO A 428 -42.14 -3.56 10.92
C PRO A 428 -41.22 -2.76 11.90
N LEU A 429 -40.04 -2.38 11.44
CA LEU A 429 -39.07 -1.61 12.23
C LEU A 429 -39.27 -0.12 12.00
N PRO A 430 -39.38 0.73 13.04
CA PRO A 430 -39.42 2.15 12.87
C PRO A 430 -38.07 2.66 12.36
N MET A 431 -38.09 3.48 11.32
CA MET A 431 -36.88 3.99 10.66
C MET A 431 -35.97 4.74 11.67
N TYR A 432 -36.54 5.35 12.68
CA TYR A 432 -35.79 6.02 13.76
C TYR A 432 -34.82 5.06 14.50
N GLU A 433 -35.26 3.84 14.81
CA GLU A 433 -34.42 2.85 15.50
C GLU A 433 -33.22 2.42 14.63
N LEU A 434 -33.44 2.30 13.33
CA LEU A 434 -32.36 2.00 12.38
C LEU A 434 -31.34 3.15 12.30
N LEU A 435 -31.81 4.39 12.16
CA LEU A 435 -30.92 5.57 12.09
C LEU A 435 -30.17 5.78 13.42
N TRP A 436 -30.87 5.61 14.55
CA TRP A 436 -30.27 5.70 15.88
C TRP A 436 -29.14 4.67 16.06
N SER A 437 -29.38 3.42 15.69
CA SER A 437 -28.36 2.38 15.81
C SER A 437 -27.13 2.67 14.93
N LYS A 438 -27.32 3.13 13.69
CA LYS A 438 -26.25 3.50 12.79
C LYS A 438 -25.45 4.71 13.30
N PHE A 439 -26.13 5.73 13.80
CA PHE A 439 -25.50 6.90 14.38
C PHE A 439 -24.58 6.50 15.55
N TRP A 440 -25.07 5.77 16.54
CA TRP A 440 -24.28 5.45 17.72
C TRP A 440 -23.17 4.41 17.46
N VAL A 441 -23.39 3.46 16.57
CA VAL A 441 -22.35 2.49 16.19
C VAL A 441 -21.17 3.21 15.50
N GLY A 442 -21.42 4.25 14.75
CA GLY A 442 -20.37 5.06 14.11
C GLY A 442 -19.76 6.10 15.05
N THR A 443 -20.60 6.87 15.71
CA THR A 443 -20.19 8.04 16.49
C THR A 443 -19.48 7.68 17.80
N LEU A 444 -19.90 6.62 18.50
CA LEU A 444 -19.29 6.25 19.78
C LEU A 444 -17.80 5.86 19.64
N PRO A 445 -17.40 4.97 18.73
CA PRO A 445 -15.98 4.67 18.51
C PRO A 445 -15.18 5.89 18.03
N LEU A 446 -15.80 6.75 17.19
CA LEU A 446 -15.17 7.98 16.73
C LEU A 446 -14.94 8.95 17.88
N LEU A 447 -15.91 9.11 18.79
CA LEU A 447 -15.79 9.96 19.98
C LEU A 447 -14.67 9.47 20.91
N ILE A 448 -14.60 8.16 21.14
CA ILE A 448 -13.52 7.57 21.96
C ILE A 448 -12.16 7.85 21.31
N LEU A 449 -12.04 7.66 20.01
CA LEU A 449 -10.83 7.95 19.26
C LEU A 449 -10.47 9.45 19.31
N ALA A 450 -11.45 10.32 19.14
CA ALA A 450 -11.30 11.78 19.22
C ALA A 450 -10.74 12.22 20.57
N LEU A 451 -11.35 11.75 21.64
CA LEU A 451 -10.93 12.06 23.02
C LEU A 451 -9.52 11.49 23.31
N LEU A 452 -9.22 10.30 22.80
CA LEU A 452 -7.89 9.70 22.94
C LEU A 452 -6.83 10.53 22.20
N ILE A 453 -7.08 10.91 20.95
CA ILE A 453 -6.14 11.71 20.16
C ILE A 453 -5.89 13.04 20.85
N VAL A 454 -6.95 13.79 21.17
CA VAL A 454 -6.83 15.12 21.78
C VAL A 454 -6.22 15.03 23.17
N GLY A 455 -6.68 14.11 24.02
CA GLY A 455 -6.12 13.95 25.36
C GLY A 455 -4.64 13.58 25.38
N VAL A 456 -4.22 12.65 24.51
CA VAL A 456 -2.80 12.28 24.40
C VAL A 456 -1.97 13.43 23.83
N THR A 457 -2.46 14.14 22.83
CA THR A 457 -1.71 15.25 22.21
C THR A 457 -1.60 16.43 23.13
N ASP A 458 -2.68 16.82 23.84
CA ASP A 458 -2.67 17.90 24.82
C ASP A 458 -1.73 17.59 26.00
N TYR A 459 -1.71 16.32 26.45
CA TYR A 459 -0.77 15.87 27.47
C TYR A 459 0.68 15.96 26.98
N LEU A 460 0.98 15.53 25.76
CA LEU A 460 2.32 15.59 25.18
C LEU A 460 2.80 17.03 24.92
N LEU A 461 1.89 17.91 24.53
CA LEU A 461 2.16 19.33 24.29
C LEU A 461 2.19 20.14 25.60
N GLN A 462 1.79 19.55 26.75
CA GLN A 462 1.66 20.21 28.05
C GLN A 462 0.84 21.50 27.96
N VAL A 463 -0.32 21.38 27.34
CA VAL A 463 -1.27 22.45 27.16
C VAL A 463 -1.82 22.90 28.52
N SER A 464 -2.17 24.20 28.68
CA SER A 464 -2.78 24.70 29.89
C SER A 464 -4.15 24.03 30.19
N GLU A 465 -4.50 23.87 31.45
CA GLU A 465 -5.74 23.19 31.85
C GLU A 465 -7.00 23.80 31.19
N PHE A 466 -7.04 25.12 31.06
CA PHE A 466 -8.12 25.81 30.35
C PHE A 466 -8.23 25.39 28.89
N MET A 467 -7.11 25.37 28.17
CA MET A 467 -7.08 24.95 26.75
C MET A 467 -7.41 23.46 26.59
N MET A 468 -7.01 22.60 27.52
CA MET A 468 -7.37 21.20 27.54
C MET A 468 -8.89 20.99 27.64
N VAL A 469 -9.56 21.72 28.52
CA VAL A 469 -11.03 21.69 28.62
C VAL A 469 -11.69 22.17 27.32
N VAL A 470 -11.20 23.27 26.75
CA VAL A 470 -11.71 23.81 25.48
C VAL A 470 -11.51 22.79 24.34
N SER A 471 -10.34 22.15 24.26
CA SER A 471 -10.05 21.13 23.24
C SER A 471 -10.98 19.93 23.33
N VAL A 472 -11.18 19.40 24.56
CA VAL A 472 -12.05 18.23 24.81
C VAL A 472 -13.52 18.59 24.51
N LEU A 473 -14.01 19.75 24.92
CA LEU A 473 -15.36 20.18 24.59
C LEU A 473 -15.55 20.38 23.09
N SER A 474 -14.63 21.10 22.45
CA SER A 474 -14.70 21.38 21.01
C SER A 474 -14.72 20.10 20.18
N ILE A 475 -13.83 19.17 20.48
CA ILE A 475 -13.77 17.91 19.72
C ILE A 475 -15.00 17.03 19.98
N THR A 476 -15.54 17.05 21.20
CA THR A 476 -16.76 16.32 21.54
C THR A 476 -17.96 16.87 20.75
N PHE A 477 -18.16 18.20 20.76
CA PHE A 477 -19.22 18.81 19.96
C PHE A 477 -19.05 18.55 18.48
N MET A 478 -17.82 18.69 17.96
CA MET A 478 -17.51 18.43 16.55
C MET A 478 -17.77 16.96 16.15
N THR A 479 -17.57 16.02 17.06
CA THR A 479 -17.80 14.60 16.79
C THR A 479 -19.28 14.23 16.84
N LEU A 480 -20.07 14.92 17.66
CA LEU A 480 -21.52 14.68 17.80
C LEU A 480 -22.35 15.38 16.72
N ALA A 481 -21.85 16.48 16.15
CA ALA A 481 -22.47 17.23 15.06
C ALA A 481 -22.34 16.52 13.73
#